data_5aaeeeb593cb6d9ae71297b0f893a1b4
#
_entry.id   5aaeeeb593cb6d9ae71297b0f893a1b4
#
_cell.length_a   1.000
_cell.length_b   1.000
_cell.length_c   1.000
_cell.angle_alpha   90.00
_cell.angle_beta   90.00
_cell.angle_gamma   90.00
#
_symmetry.space_group_name_H-M   'P 1'
#
loop_
_entity.id
_entity.type
_entity.pdbx_description
1 polymer ?
#
loop_
_entity_poly.entity_id
_entity_poly.type
_entity_poly.pdbx_seq_one_letter_code
_entity_poly.pdbx_strand_id
1 'polypeptide(L)'
;MGEASGGSIYGDAEARRRRTLDAAAALLDEGGYSALTIRSVAQRSGTSTGLIYQYFADKQDIFMALLDENIVESTRAVAALPRDRGVAALIAAIIDESARRWGRLGRMSQIWRDAERPADAERESLRAVHDSGSRYDEAVLEAVTDAAAKEGRVLRDEAAVLPFLLSGMQGVAASIVNNWASYLDSDEFAQFSAAALTRAITRTDPAP
;
A
#
# COMPACT_ATOMS: atom_id res chain seq x y z
N MET A 1 -42.64 10.21 23.59
CA MET A 1 -41.43 11.04 23.46
C MET A 1 -40.24 10.23 23.94
N GLY A 2 -39.37 9.84 23.06
CA GLY A 2 -38.24 8.95 23.36
C GLY A 2 -37.50 8.57 22.07
N GLU A 3 -37.03 9.57 21.30
CA GLU A 3 -36.01 9.35 20.28
C GLU A 3 -34.66 9.50 20.96
N ALA A 4 -33.89 8.46 21.01
CA ALA A 4 -32.43 8.50 21.00
C ALA A 4 -31.89 7.08 21.21
N SER A 5 -31.27 6.46 20.28
CA SER A 5 -30.14 5.54 20.52
C SER A 5 -29.67 4.72 19.30
N GLY A 6 -30.01 5.12 18.09
CA GLY A 6 -29.46 4.42 16.91
C GLY A 6 -28.02 4.77 16.55
N GLY A 7 -27.52 5.93 16.98
CA GLY A 7 -26.18 6.42 16.64
C GLY A 7 -25.04 5.87 17.51
N SER A 8 -25.36 5.43 18.72
CA SER A 8 -24.35 5.00 19.72
C SER A 8 -23.79 3.60 19.43
N ILE A 9 -24.61 2.65 18.99
CA ILE A 9 -24.19 1.24 18.84
C ILE A 9 -23.26 1.06 17.63
N TYR A 10 -23.55 1.72 16.51
CA TYR A 10 -22.70 1.66 15.30
C TYR A 10 -21.37 2.42 15.52
N GLY A 11 -21.40 3.58 16.15
CA GLY A 11 -20.19 4.32 16.50
C GLY A 11 -19.27 3.55 17.46
N ASP A 12 -19.83 2.82 18.39
CA ASP A 12 -19.07 1.97 19.31
C ASP A 12 -18.43 0.75 18.62
N ALA A 13 -19.09 0.18 17.62
CA ALA A 13 -18.57 -0.95 16.85
C ALA A 13 -17.36 -0.51 15.99
N GLU A 14 -17.49 0.58 15.27
CA GLU A 14 -16.40 1.12 14.45
C GLU A 14 -15.20 1.58 15.29
N ALA A 15 -15.46 2.26 16.41
CA ALA A 15 -14.41 2.65 17.34
C ALA A 15 -13.67 1.44 17.93
N ARG A 16 -14.37 0.33 18.18
CA ARG A 16 -13.75 -0.92 18.65
C ARG A 16 -12.93 -1.59 17.55
N ARG A 17 -13.46 -1.65 16.33
CA ARG A 17 -12.72 -2.16 15.17
C ARG A 17 -11.45 -1.35 14.95
N ARG A 18 -11.53 -0.03 15.02
CA ARG A 18 -10.37 0.87 14.89
C ARG A 18 -9.31 0.59 15.97
N ARG A 19 -9.69 0.53 17.24
CA ARG A 19 -8.75 0.19 18.33
C ARG A 19 -8.07 -1.16 18.14
N THR A 20 -8.79 -2.14 17.58
CA THR A 20 -8.23 -3.46 17.24
C THR A 20 -7.14 -3.34 16.18
N LEU A 21 -7.40 -2.59 15.11
CA LEU A 21 -6.44 -2.34 14.05
C LEU A 21 -5.22 -1.52 14.52
N ASP A 22 -5.44 -0.50 15.35
CA ASP A 22 -4.35 0.30 15.93
C ASP A 22 -3.43 -0.55 16.81
N ALA A 23 -4.02 -1.43 17.64
CA ALA A 23 -3.28 -2.37 18.46
C ALA A 23 -2.48 -3.38 17.61
N ALA A 24 -3.09 -3.87 16.54
CA ALA A 24 -2.43 -4.78 15.60
C ALA A 24 -1.27 -4.09 14.86
N ALA A 25 -1.47 -2.85 14.38
CA ALA A 25 -0.42 -2.07 13.74
C ALA A 25 0.79 -1.88 14.66
N ALA A 26 0.54 -1.51 15.94
CA ALA A 26 1.61 -1.35 16.91
C ALA A 26 2.37 -2.66 17.21
N LEU A 27 1.68 -3.80 17.28
CA LEU A 27 2.33 -5.11 17.43
C LEU A 27 3.21 -5.46 16.23
N LEU A 28 2.74 -5.11 15.03
CA LEU A 28 3.52 -5.30 13.80
C LEU A 28 4.81 -4.47 13.80
N ASP A 29 4.74 -3.22 14.28
CA ASP A 29 5.91 -2.34 14.36
C ASP A 29 6.93 -2.84 15.37
N GLU A 30 6.49 -3.39 16.49
CA GLU A 30 7.35 -3.84 17.59
C GLU A 30 8.00 -5.19 17.34
N GLY A 31 7.26 -6.15 16.79
CA GLY A 31 7.70 -7.55 16.72
C GLY A 31 7.39 -8.27 15.39
N GLY A 32 6.95 -7.52 14.37
CA GLY A 32 6.61 -8.07 13.06
C GLY A 32 5.40 -9.02 13.11
N TYR A 33 5.24 -9.82 12.06
CA TYR A 33 4.08 -10.70 11.91
C TYR A 33 3.98 -11.79 12.99
N SER A 34 5.08 -12.19 13.60
CA SER A 34 5.11 -13.17 14.69
C SER A 34 4.47 -12.63 15.98
N ALA A 35 4.55 -11.33 16.22
CA ALA A 35 3.91 -10.68 17.36
C ALA A 35 2.38 -10.53 17.19
N LEU A 36 1.89 -10.60 15.96
CA LEU A 36 0.48 -10.48 15.64
C LEU A 36 -0.24 -11.79 15.94
N THR A 37 -0.93 -11.84 17.07
CA THR A 37 -1.84 -12.93 17.45
C THR A 37 -3.15 -12.34 17.94
N ILE A 38 -4.27 -13.09 17.81
CA ILE A 38 -5.57 -12.62 18.34
C ILE A 38 -5.47 -12.29 19.82
N ARG A 39 -4.70 -13.08 20.58
CA ARG A 39 -4.51 -12.84 22.03
C ARG A 39 -3.73 -11.56 22.33
N SER A 40 -2.62 -11.30 21.62
CA SER A 40 -1.83 -10.08 21.82
C SER A 40 -2.61 -8.83 21.40
N VAL A 41 -3.37 -8.92 20.31
CA VAL A 41 -4.25 -7.83 19.87
C VAL A 41 -5.35 -7.57 20.90
N ALA A 42 -6.01 -8.60 21.44
CA ALA A 42 -7.03 -8.46 22.46
C ALA A 42 -6.48 -7.79 23.72
N GLN A 43 -5.32 -8.24 24.19
CA GLN A 43 -4.67 -7.67 25.37
C GLN A 43 -4.33 -6.20 25.15
N ARG A 44 -3.76 -5.84 23.98
CA ARG A 44 -3.32 -4.48 23.68
C ARG A 44 -4.48 -3.51 23.43
N SER A 45 -5.54 -3.96 22.77
CA SER A 45 -6.73 -3.14 22.50
C SER A 45 -7.67 -3.02 23.69
N GLY A 46 -7.40 -3.72 24.78
CA GLY A 46 -8.27 -3.74 25.97
C GLY A 46 -9.62 -4.42 25.73
N THR A 47 -9.66 -5.44 24.85
CA THR A 47 -10.87 -6.16 24.48
C THR A 47 -10.73 -7.68 24.71
N SER A 48 -11.81 -8.42 24.50
CA SER A 48 -11.77 -9.88 24.54
C SER A 48 -11.49 -10.49 23.16
N THR A 49 -10.89 -11.67 23.13
CA THR A 49 -10.70 -12.43 21.89
C THR A 49 -12.02 -12.73 21.19
N GLY A 50 -13.09 -13.02 21.96
CA GLY A 50 -14.44 -13.24 21.41
C GLY A 50 -15.00 -12.02 20.69
N LEU A 51 -14.70 -10.82 21.17
CA LEU A 51 -15.12 -9.59 20.49
C LEU A 51 -14.32 -9.35 19.20
N ILE A 52 -13.02 -9.70 19.17
CA ILE A 52 -12.24 -9.62 17.94
C ILE A 52 -12.79 -10.54 16.86
N TYR A 53 -13.19 -11.76 17.21
CA TYR A 53 -13.79 -12.71 16.27
C TYR A 53 -15.14 -12.26 15.69
N GLN A 54 -15.78 -11.22 16.24
CA GLN A 54 -16.96 -10.61 15.62
C GLN A 54 -16.62 -9.76 14.39
N TYR A 55 -15.37 -9.29 14.27
CA TYR A 55 -14.91 -8.41 13.18
C TYR A 55 -13.92 -9.07 12.23
N PHE A 56 -13.15 -10.03 12.73
CA PHE A 56 -12.06 -10.66 11.99
C PHE A 56 -12.07 -12.16 12.25
N ALA A 57 -12.08 -12.96 11.19
CA ALA A 57 -12.08 -14.42 11.31
C ALA A 57 -10.77 -14.95 11.93
N ASP A 58 -9.64 -14.30 11.64
CA ASP A 58 -8.33 -14.66 12.17
C ASP A 58 -7.34 -13.47 12.08
N LYS A 59 -6.08 -13.71 12.43
CA LYS A 59 -5.04 -12.69 12.36
C LYS A 59 -4.71 -12.25 10.92
N GLN A 60 -5.00 -13.10 9.92
CA GLN A 60 -4.80 -12.74 8.52
C GLN A 60 -5.81 -11.69 8.08
N ASP A 61 -7.07 -11.81 8.50
CA ASP A 61 -8.09 -10.78 8.21
C ASP A 61 -7.71 -9.42 8.82
N ILE A 62 -7.15 -9.42 10.03
CA ILE A 62 -6.63 -8.18 10.64
C ILE A 62 -5.50 -7.60 9.77
N PHE A 63 -4.57 -8.45 9.35
CA PHE A 63 -3.46 -8.03 8.50
C PHE A 63 -3.92 -7.51 7.13
N MET A 64 -4.89 -8.20 6.49
CA MET A 64 -5.47 -7.75 5.23
C MET A 64 -6.17 -6.40 5.36
N ALA A 65 -6.91 -6.18 6.46
CA ALA A 65 -7.55 -4.90 6.71
C ALA A 65 -6.52 -3.75 6.85
N LEU A 66 -5.40 -3.99 7.53
CA LEU A 66 -4.30 -3.02 7.62
C LEU A 66 -3.61 -2.79 6.28
N LEU A 67 -3.47 -3.83 5.47
CA LEU A 67 -2.89 -3.72 4.13
C LEU A 67 -3.81 -2.92 3.20
N ASP A 68 -5.12 -3.19 3.24
CA ASP A 68 -6.13 -2.43 2.48
C ASP A 68 -6.09 -0.94 2.84
N GLU A 69 -6.13 -0.60 4.13
CA GLU A 69 -6.02 0.79 4.60
C GLU A 69 -4.74 1.46 4.09
N ASN A 70 -3.60 0.76 4.14
CA ASN A 70 -2.33 1.28 3.65
C ASN A 70 -2.35 1.56 2.13
N ILE A 71 -2.94 0.65 1.34
CA ILE A 71 -3.07 0.84 -0.12
C ILE A 71 -3.98 2.04 -0.43
N VAL A 72 -5.11 2.16 0.27
CA VAL A 72 -6.03 3.31 0.12
C VAL A 72 -5.32 4.64 0.43
N GLU A 73 -4.53 4.69 1.50
CA GLU A 73 -3.73 5.87 1.83
C GLU A 73 -2.64 6.16 0.79
N SER A 74 -1.97 5.11 0.28
CA SER A 74 -0.97 5.25 -0.79
C SER A 74 -1.60 5.80 -2.07
N THR A 75 -2.80 5.34 -2.42
CA THR A 75 -3.57 5.84 -3.57
C THR A 75 -3.83 7.36 -3.43
N ARG A 76 -4.28 7.79 -2.25
CA ARG A 76 -4.50 9.22 -1.97
C ARG A 76 -3.20 10.02 -2.04
N ALA A 77 -2.11 9.48 -1.51
CA ALA A 77 -0.81 10.13 -1.58
C ALA A 77 -0.34 10.31 -3.02
N VAL A 78 -0.42 9.27 -3.86
CA VAL A 78 -0.09 9.34 -5.29
C VAL A 78 -0.97 10.37 -6.01
N ALA A 79 -2.28 10.37 -5.73
CA ALA A 79 -3.21 11.34 -6.32
C ALA A 79 -2.85 12.79 -5.99
N ALA A 80 -2.26 13.06 -4.83
CA ALA A 80 -1.86 14.39 -4.37
C ALA A 80 -0.48 14.85 -4.87
N LEU A 81 0.35 13.97 -5.45
CA LEU A 81 1.70 14.34 -5.91
C LEU A 81 1.64 15.35 -7.08
N PRO A 82 2.55 16.33 -7.13
CA PRO A 82 2.62 17.29 -8.23
C PRO A 82 3.06 16.60 -9.53
N ARG A 83 2.44 16.97 -10.66
CA ARG A 83 2.73 16.43 -12.00
C ARG A 83 3.51 17.38 -12.89
N ASP A 84 3.82 18.57 -12.41
CA ASP A 84 4.47 19.65 -13.17
C ASP A 84 6.02 19.58 -13.14
N ARG A 85 6.56 18.69 -12.32
CA ARG A 85 8.02 18.48 -12.18
C ARG A 85 8.57 17.39 -13.10
N GLY A 86 7.72 16.79 -13.91
CA GLY A 86 8.05 15.76 -14.89
C GLY A 86 7.92 14.33 -14.37
N VAL A 87 7.95 13.39 -15.33
CA VAL A 87 7.70 11.95 -15.07
C VAL A 87 8.72 11.37 -14.09
N ALA A 88 10.01 11.67 -14.29
CA ALA A 88 11.06 11.12 -13.43
C ALA A 88 10.94 11.62 -11.98
N ALA A 89 10.63 12.90 -11.78
CA ALA A 89 10.42 13.44 -10.44
C ALA A 89 9.17 12.85 -9.76
N LEU A 90 8.10 12.61 -10.52
CA LEU A 90 6.90 11.96 -10.01
C LEU A 90 7.20 10.51 -9.60
N ILE A 91 7.89 9.72 -10.46
CA ILE A 91 8.26 8.33 -10.15
C ILE A 91 9.16 8.29 -8.90
N ALA A 92 10.14 9.17 -8.78
CA ALA A 92 10.99 9.27 -7.58
C ALA A 92 10.15 9.54 -6.33
N ALA A 93 9.21 10.47 -6.39
CA ALA A 93 8.31 10.78 -5.27
C ALA A 93 7.40 9.59 -4.90
N ILE A 94 6.94 8.80 -5.87
CA ILE A 94 6.17 7.57 -5.61
C ILE A 94 7.05 6.51 -4.94
N ILE A 95 8.31 6.35 -5.38
CA ILE A 95 9.29 5.44 -4.75
C ILE A 95 9.52 5.83 -3.30
N ASP A 96 9.76 7.11 -3.01
CA ASP A 96 10.00 7.61 -1.65
C ASP A 96 8.77 7.41 -0.76
N GLU A 97 7.58 7.70 -1.26
CA GLU A 97 6.34 7.48 -0.52
C GLU A 97 6.13 5.99 -0.23
N SER A 98 6.39 5.14 -1.23
CA SER A 98 6.34 3.69 -1.09
C SER A 98 7.36 3.19 -0.06
N ALA A 99 8.59 3.69 -0.08
CA ALA A 99 9.63 3.32 0.88
C ALA A 99 9.24 3.68 2.32
N ARG A 100 8.70 4.89 2.55
CA ARG A 100 8.20 5.31 3.86
C ARG A 100 7.10 4.40 4.40
N ARG A 101 6.16 3.97 3.55
CA ARG A 101 5.04 3.12 3.93
C ARG A 101 5.41 1.64 3.98
N TRP A 102 6.38 1.22 3.17
CA TRP A 102 6.79 -0.18 3.06
C TRP A 102 7.41 -0.76 4.32
N GLY A 103 8.02 0.06 5.16
CA GLY A 103 8.73 -0.39 6.36
C GLY A 103 7.90 -1.29 7.28
N ARG A 104 6.60 -1.02 7.38
CA ARG A 104 5.67 -1.77 8.24
C ARG A 104 5.08 -3.00 7.54
N LEU A 105 4.53 -2.83 6.35
CA LEU A 105 3.67 -3.83 5.70
C LEU A 105 4.34 -4.57 4.55
N GLY A 106 5.34 -3.96 3.91
CA GLY A 106 5.95 -4.52 2.70
C GLY A 106 6.72 -5.81 2.92
N ARG A 107 7.52 -5.91 3.97
CA ARG A 107 8.20 -7.17 4.34
C ARG A 107 7.22 -8.28 4.63
N MET A 108 6.05 -7.94 5.13
CA MET A 108 5.05 -8.89 5.56
C MET A 108 4.14 -9.34 4.44
N SER A 109 3.89 -8.51 3.45
CA SER A 109 3.19 -8.91 2.23
C SER A 109 4.00 -9.93 1.42
N GLN A 110 5.34 -9.92 1.52
CA GLN A 110 6.19 -10.96 0.95
C GLN A 110 6.08 -12.27 1.74
N ILE A 111 6.20 -12.23 3.06
CA ILE A 111 6.04 -13.40 3.93
C ILE A 111 4.67 -14.04 3.73
N TRP A 112 3.62 -13.23 3.56
CA TRP A 112 2.29 -13.75 3.32
C TRP A 112 2.12 -14.36 1.93
N ARG A 113 2.76 -13.82 0.91
CA ARG A 113 2.75 -14.42 -0.46
C ARG A 113 3.47 -15.76 -0.50
N ASP A 114 4.49 -15.92 0.34
CA ASP A 114 5.29 -17.15 0.44
C ASP A 114 4.65 -18.18 1.37
N ALA A 115 3.74 -17.77 2.28
CA ALA A 115 2.96 -18.69 3.10
C ALA A 115 1.93 -19.42 2.24
N GLU A 116 1.76 -20.73 2.49
CA GLU A 116 0.75 -21.54 1.80
C GLU A 116 -0.61 -20.83 1.82
N ARG A 117 -1.15 -20.60 0.64
CA ARG A 117 -2.48 -19.97 0.49
C ARG A 117 -3.51 -20.87 1.12
N PRO A 118 -4.30 -20.42 2.10
CA PRO A 118 -5.49 -21.16 2.52
C PRO A 118 -6.37 -21.39 1.30
N ALA A 119 -6.97 -22.57 1.19
CA ALA A 119 -7.83 -22.97 0.08
C ALA A 119 -9.07 -22.05 -0.13
N ASP A 120 -9.34 -21.13 0.80
CA ASP A 120 -10.46 -20.21 0.77
C ASP A 120 -10.08 -18.87 0.12
N ALA A 121 -9.89 -18.89 -1.21
CA ALA A 121 -9.61 -17.69 -2.01
C ALA A 121 -10.76 -16.66 -2.06
N GLU A 122 -11.88 -16.90 -1.39
CA GLU A 122 -13.09 -16.06 -1.41
C GLU A 122 -13.26 -15.13 -0.20
N ARG A 123 -12.22 -14.90 0.58
CA ARG A 123 -12.31 -13.98 1.73
C ARG A 123 -12.61 -12.56 1.27
N GLU A 124 -13.57 -11.92 1.92
CA GLU A 124 -13.93 -10.52 1.65
C GLU A 124 -12.73 -9.57 1.85
N SER A 125 -11.91 -9.83 2.87
CA SER A 125 -10.68 -9.08 3.14
C SER A 125 -9.66 -9.16 1.99
N LEU A 126 -9.53 -10.30 1.32
CA LEU A 126 -8.66 -10.46 0.17
C LEU A 126 -9.20 -9.72 -1.06
N ARG A 127 -10.51 -9.74 -1.26
CA ARG A 127 -11.16 -8.97 -2.33
C ARG A 127 -10.96 -7.48 -2.14
N ALA A 128 -11.14 -6.97 -0.91
CA ALA A 128 -10.89 -5.55 -0.60
C ALA A 128 -9.47 -5.13 -0.94
N VAL A 129 -8.45 -5.92 -0.57
CA VAL A 129 -7.04 -5.67 -0.93
C VAL A 129 -6.84 -5.68 -2.45
N HIS A 130 -7.48 -6.59 -3.17
CA HIS A 130 -7.39 -6.67 -4.63
C HIS A 130 -7.98 -5.43 -5.31
N ASP A 131 -9.16 -5.02 -4.86
CA ASP A 131 -9.87 -3.84 -5.37
C ASP A 131 -9.09 -2.55 -5.07
N SER A 132 -8.52 -2.44 -3.88
CA SER A 132 -7.67 -1.29 -3.53
C SER A 132 -6.36 -1.29 -4.32
N GLY A 133 -5.77 -2.46 -4.57
CA GLY A 133 -4.60 -2.61 -5.44
C GLY A 133 -4.88 -2.13 -6.86
N SER A 134 -6.00 -2.54 -7.46
CA SER A 134 -6.40 -2.09 -8.80
C SER A 134 -6.58 -0.57 -8.87
N ARG A 135 -7.20 0.04 -7.85
CA ARG A 135 -7.34 1.50 -7.76
C ARG A 135 -6.00 2.23 -7.61
N TYR A 136 -5.05 1.62 -6.89
CA TYR A 136 -3.71 2.16 -6.79
C TYR A 136 -2.99 2.14 -8.14
N ASP A 137 -3.08 1.04 -8.87
CA ASP A 137 -2.49 0.87 -10.20
C ASP A 137 -3.07 1.90 -11.19
N GLU A 138 -4.38 2.10 -11.17
CA GLU A 138 -5.07 3.14 -11.96
C GLU A 138 -4.58 4.54 -11.61
N ALA A 139 -4.45 4.87 -10.32
CA ALA A 139 -3.97 6.18 -9.87
C ALA A 139 -2.51 6.44 -10.29
N VAL A 140 -1.65 5.43 -10.24
CA VAL A 140 -0.27 5.54 -10.73
C VAL A 140 -0.26 5.77 -12.24
N LEU A 141 -1.04 5.00 -13.00
CA LEU A 141 -1.12 5.12 -14.45
C LEU A 141 -1.61 6.51 -14.86
N GLU A 142 -2.68 7.01 -14.25
CA GLU A 142 -3.20 8.36 -14.47
C GLU A 142 -2.15 9.42 -14.18
N ALA A 143 -1.51 9.34 -13.01
CA ALA A 143 -0.51 10.30 -12.58
C ALA A 143 0.69 10.38 -13.54
N VAL A 144 1.19 9.22 -14.00
CA VAL A 144 2.34 9.15 -14.90
C VAL A 144 1.95 9.59 -16.31
N THR A 145 0.73 9.28 -16.77
CA THR A 145 0.19 9.73 -18.05
C THR A 145 0.09 11.26 -18.09
N ASP A 146 -0.48 11.86 -17.04
CA ASP A 146 -0.60 13.32 -16.91
C ASP A 146 0.78 14.01 -16.90
N ALA A 147 1.72 13.48 -16.15
CA ALA A 147 3.07 14.04 -16.10
C ALA A 147 3.79 13.91 -17.46
N ALA A 148 3.61 12.79 -18.16
CA ALA A 148 4.16 12.57 -19.48
C ALA A 148 3.60 13.56 -20.51
N ALA A 149 2.28 13.76 -20.51
CA ALA A 149 1.61 14.72 -21.41
C ALA A 149 2.14 16.15 -21.21
N LYS A 150 2.41 16.57 -19.97
CA LYS A 150 2.99 17.90 -19.67
C LYS A 150 4.43 18.06 -20.17
N GLU A 151 5.16 16.96 -20.39
CA GLU A 151 6.49 16.94 -20.98
C GLU A 151 6.49 16.72 -22.50
N GLY A 152 5.32 16.68 -23.17
CA GLY A 152 5.22 16.33 -24.59
C GLY A 152 5.66 14.87 -24.85
N ARG A 153 5.39 13.99 -23.93
CA ARG A 153 5.68 12.56 -24.01
C ARG A 153 4.39 11.75 -23.87
N VAL A 154 4.44 10.53 -24.36
CA VAL A 154 3.37 9.55 -24.21
C VAL A 154 3.93 8.27 -23.63
N LEU A 155 3.08 7.52 -22.94
CA LEU A 155 3.44 6.16 -22.51
C LEU A 155 3.54 5.25 -23.74
N ARG A 156 4.36 4.24 -23.65
CA ARG A 156 4.41 3.17 -24.64
C ARG A 156 3.16 2.31 -24.53
N ASP A 157 2.73 1.71 -25.63
CA ASP A 157 1.45 0.98 -25.74
C ASP A 157 1.56 -0.50 -25.32
N GLU A 158 2.76 -0.98 -24.97
CA GLU A 158 2.97 -2.38 -24.61
C GLU A 158 2.28 -2.72 -23.27
N ALA A 159 1.56 -3.83 -23.22
CA ALA A 159 0.86 -4.30 -22.01
C ALA A 159 1.79 -4.50 -20.80
N ALA A 160 3.09 -4.65 -21.03
CA ALA A 160 4.09 -4.80 -19.99
C ALA A 160 4.47 -3.49 -19.28
N VAL A 161 4.09 -2.33 -19.80
CA VAL A 161 4.52 -1.01 -19.29
C VAL A 161 4.10 -0.81 -17.83
N LEU A 162 2.84 -0.98 -17.52
CA LEU A 162 2.34 -0.79 -16.15
C LEU A 162 2.91 -1.82 -15.17
N PRO A 163 2.85 -3.15 -15.44
CA PRO A 163 3.49 -4.13 -14.56
C PRO A 163 4.99 -3.90 -14.35
N PHE A 164 5.72 -3.50 -15.40
CA PHE A 164 7.14 -3.17 -15.31
C PHE A 164 7.38 -1.94 -14.40
N LEU A 165 6.61 -0.87 -14.59
CA LEU A 165 6.70 0.34 -13.78
C LEU A 165 6.45 0.04 -12.30
N LEU A 166 5.33 -0.63 -12.00
CA LEU A 166 4.94 -0.97 -10.62
C LEU A 166 5.99 -1.87 -9.95
N SER A 167 6.43 -2.92 -10.65
CA SER A 167 7.46 -3.83 -10.13
C SER A 167 8.80 -3.13 -9.91
N GLY A 168 9.17 -2.24 -10.83
CA GLY A 168 10.41 -1.46 -10.73
C GLY A 168 10.39 -0.52 -9.53
N MET A 169 9.33 0.26 -9.36
CA MET A 169 9.18 1.17 -8.21
C MET A 169 9.17 0.40 -6.89
N GLN A 170 8.43 -0.71 -6.83
CA GLN A 170 8.36 -1.56 -5.65
C GLN A 170 9.72 -2.18 -5.29
N GLY A 171 10.47 -2.65 -6.29
CA GLY A 171 11.80 -3.23 -6.11
C GLY A 171 12.80 -2.21 -5.57
N VAL A 172 12.77 -0.97 -6.09
CA VAL A 172 13.62 0.12 -5.61
C VAL A 172 13.25 0.52 -4.16
N ALA A 173 11.96 0.72 -3.88
CA ALA A 173 11.49 1.03 -2.53
C ALA A 173 11.89 -0.07 -1.52
N ALA A 174 11.72 -1.33 -1.88
CA ALA A 174 12.14 -2.46 -1.05
C ALA A 174 13.66 -2.49 -0.82
N SER A 175 14.48 -2.16 -1.83
CA SER A 175 15.93 -2.09 -1.71
C SER A 175 16.37 -0.98 -0.76
N ILE A 176 15.71 0.18 -0.81
CA ILE A 176 15.96 1.31 0.12
C ILE A 176 15.63 0.88 1.56
N VAL A 177 14.44 0.34 1.80
CA VAL A 177 13.99 -0.06 3.14
C VAL A 177 14.85 -1.19 3.74
N ASN A 178 15.29 -2.12 2.92
CA ASN A 178 16.14 -3.24 3.37
C ASN A 178 17.63 -2.88 3.39
N ASN A 179 17.98 -1.64 3.07
CA ASN A 179 19.37 -1.15 3.04
C ASN A 179 20.31 -2.02 2.18
N TRP A 180 19.79 -2.52 1.06
CA TRP A 180 20.54 -3.42 0.16
C TRP A 180 21.74 -2.74 -0.49
N ALA A 181 21.62 -1.43 -0.73
CA ALA A 181 22.66 -0.60 -1.31
C ALA A 181 23.14 0.45 -0.29
N SER A 182 23.55 0.00 0.89
CA SER A 182 23.96 0.87 2.03
C SER A 182 25.12 1.82 1.72
N TYR A 183 25.83 1.61 0.61
CA TYR A 183 26.91 2.45 0.11
C TYR A 183 26.43 3.57 -0.82
N LEU A 184 25.13 3.58 -1.18
CA LEU A 184 24.50 4.60 -2.02
C LEU A 184 23.59 5.48 -1.16
N ASP A 185 23.51 6.75 -1.54
CA ASP A 185 22.48 7.64 -1.05
C ASP A 185 21.12 7.20 -1.58
N SER A 186 20.12 7.10 -0.70
CA SER A 186 18.79 6.60 -1.05
C SER A 186 18.06 7.50 -2.05
N ASP A 187 18.25 8.82 -1.96
CA ASP A 187 17.63 9.79 -2.85
C ASP A 187 18.29 9.71 -4.24
N GLU A 188 19.62 9.56 -4.29
CA GLU A 188 20.36 9.38 -5.54
C GLU A 188 19.91 8.08 -6.24
N PHE A 189 19.77 6.99 -5.48
CA PHE A 189 19.32 5.72 -6.02
C PHE A 189 17.88 5.79 -6.54
N ALA A 190 16.96 6.44 -5.81
CA ALA A 190 15.59 6.66 -6.24
C ALA A 190 15.52 7.50 -7.53
N GLN A 191 16.29 8.59 -7.62
CA GLN A 191 16.33 9.47 -8.79
C GLN A 191 16.90 8.77 -10.02
N PHE A 192 18.00 8.03 -9.89
CA PHE A 192 18.57 7.24 -10.97
C PHE A 192 17.57 6.22 -11.50
N SER A 193 16.94 5.48 -10.59
CA SER A 193 15.95 4.45 -10.93
C SER A 193 14.72 5.05 -11.61
N ALA A 194 14.22 6.16 -11.12
CA ALA A 194 13.09 6.88 -11.70
C ALA A 194 13.40 7.37 -13.13
N ALA A 195 14.60 7.91 -13.35
CA ALA A 195 15.02 8.31 -14.68
C ALA A 195 15.15 7.12 -15.65
N ALA A 196 15.63 5.97 -15.17
CA ALA A 196 15.72 4.75 -15.97
C ALA A 196 14.33 4.21 -16.33
N LEU A 197 13.42 4.14 -15.35
CA LEU A 197 12.03 3.73 -15.56
C LEU A 197 11.33 4.67 -16.54
N THR A 198 11.47 5.99 -16.39
CA THR A 198 10.90 6.97 -17.31
C THR A 198 11.31 6.72 -18.75
N ARG A 199 12.61 6.51 -19.01
CA ARG A 199 13.12 6.22 -20.36
C ARG A 199 12.55 4.92 -20.93
N ALA A 200 12.34 3.92 -20.09
CA ALA A 200 11.82 2.63 -20.50
C ALA A 200 10.34 2.69 -20.89
N ILE A 201 9.52 3.48 -20.16
CA ILE A 201 8.06 3.47 -20.31
C ILE A 201 7.53 4.57 -21.21
N THR A 202 8.31 5.61 -21.54
CA THR A 202 7.83 6.75 -22.32
C THR A 202 8.57 6.87 -23.65
N ARG A 203 7.92 7.52 -24.62
CA ARG A 203 8.50 7.98 -25.89
C ARG A 203 8.07 9.43 -26.14
N THR A 204 8.82 10.14 -26.97
CA THR A 204 8.39 11.47 -27.44
C THR A 204 7.08 11.30 -28.18
N ASP A 205 6.13 12.18 -27.95
CA ASP A 205 4.89 12.22 -28.72
C ASP A 205 5.26 12.53 -30.19
N PRO A 206 4.94 11.66 -31.16
CA PRO A 206 5.09 12.05 -32.54
C PRO A 206 4.15 13.25 -32.75
N ALA A 207 4.71 14.40 -33.10
CA ALA A 207 3.91 15.58 -33.44
C ALA A 207 2.82 15.20 -34.48
N PRO A 208 1.61 15.77 -34.38
CA PRO A 208 0.50 15.46 -35.27
C PRO A 208 0.82 15.79 -36.74
#